data_edff41a9a178c53464f5d688f551e53d
#
_entry.id   edff41a9a178c53464f5d688f551e53d
#
_cell.length_a   1.000
_cell.length_b   1.000
_cell.length_c   1.000
_cell.angle_alpha   90.00
_cell.angle_beta   90.00
_cell.angle_gamma   90.00
#
_symmetry.space_group_name_H-M   'P 1'
#
loop_
_entity.id
_entity.type
_entity.pdbx_description
1 polymer ?
#
loop_
_entity_poly.entity_id
_entity_poly.type
_entity_poly.pdbx_seq_one_letter_code
_entity_poly.pdbx_strand_id
1 'polypeptide(L)'
;MRPHSSSVLHYGWVILVLATLVAFGALGLARFGYSIVLPAMQVDLGMDNTQAGVLATAHVVGYLIASLLGGVLAARYGPRRVIALGLGLAGFSMILTGLADGFVAVGFWRGLAGVGSGMANIPVYGVVSAWFSSKR
;
A
#
# COMPACT_ATOMS: atom_id res chain seq x y z
N MET A 1 -28.84 26.02 -23.48
CA MET A 1 -27.37 26.06 -23.31
C MET A 1 -27.02 25.86 -21.85
N ARG A 2 -26.46 24.73 -21.48
CA ARG A 2 -26.02 24.46 -20.10
C ARG A 2 -24.50 24.33 -20.07
N PRO A 3 -23.75 25.25 -19.44
CA PRO A 3 -22.32 25.11 -19.26
C PRO A 3 -22.03 24.34 -17.94
N HIS A 4 -21.93 23.04 -17.99
CA HIS A 4 -21.52 22.22 -16.83
C HIS A 4 -20.42 21.22 -17.18
N SER A 5 -19.37 21.68 -17.90
CA SER A 5 -18.26 20.79 -18.25
C SER A 5 -16.94 21.04 -17.47
N SER A 6 -16.84 22.13 -16.72
CA SER A 6 -15.57 22.48 -16.06
C SER A 6 -15.32 21.81 -14.70
N SER A 7 -16.35 21.47 -13.94
CA SER A 7 -16.20 20.90 -12.60
C SER A 7 -15.81 19.40 -12.62
N VAL A 8 -16.19 18.70 -13.67
CA VAL A 8 -15.98 17.25 -13.78
C VAL A 8 -14.53 16.91 -14.14
N LEU A 9 -13.88 17.74 -14.95
CA LEU A 9 -12.46 17.60 -15.28
C LEU A 9 -11.56 17.86 -14.05
N HIS A 10 -11.89 18.85 -13.22
CA HIS A 10 -11.16 19.14 -11.99
C HIS A 10 -11.22 18.00 -10.98
N TYR A 11 -12.37 17.36 -10.83
CA TYR A 11 -12.53 16.24 -9.88
C TYR A 11 -11.79 14.98 -10.34
N GLY A 12 -11.75 14.71 -11.65
CA GLY A 12 -10.97 13.60 -12.22
C GLY A 12 -9.47 13.73 -11.94
N TRP A 13 -8.91 14.94 -12.03
CA TRP A 13 -7.52 15.22 -11.68
C TRP A 13 -7.22 14.98 -10.20
N VAL A 14 -8.12 15.38 -9.31
CA VAL A 14 -7.99 15.12 -7.88
C VAL A 14 -7.94 13.61 -7.60
N ILE A 15 -8.82 12.82 -8.23
CA ILE A 15 -8.81 11.36 -8.10
C ILE A 15 -7.49 10.77 -8.60
N LEU A 16 -6.98 11.23 -9.75
CA LEU A 16 -5.70 10.76 -10.29
C LEU A 16 -4.53 11.08 -9.37
N VAL A 17 -4.44 12.29 -8.86
CA VAL A 17 -3.38 12.71 -7.93
C VAL A 17 -3.44 11.88 -6.64
N LEU A 18 -4.62 11.73 -6.06
CA LEU A 18 -4.81 10.91 -4.85
C LEU A 18 -4.47 9.44 -5.11
N ALA A 19 -4.90 8.87 -6.23
CA ALA A 19 -4.58 7.50 -6.61
C ALA A 19 -3.07 7.30 -6.81
N THR A 20 -2.39 8.27 -7.42
CA THR A 20 -0.94 8.26 -7.59
C THR A 20 -0.22 8.33 -6.24
N LEU A 21 -0.67 9.20 -5.32
CA LEU A 21 -0.11 9.29 -3.97
C LEU A 21 -0.30 8.01 -3.17
N VAL A 22 -1.47 7.37 -3.29
CA VAL A 22 -1.74 6.07 -2.65
C VAL A 22 -0.81 4.99 -3.21
N ALA A 23 -0.70 4.90 -4.53
CA ALA A 23 0.20 3.93 -5.17
C ALA A 23 1.66 4.19 -4.80
N PHE A 24 2.08 5.45 -4.78
CA PHE A 24 3.42 5.83 -4.33
C PHE A 24 3.70 5.43 -2.88
N GLY A 25 2.77 5.68 -1.97
CA GLY A 25 2.89 5.27 -0.58
C GLY A 25 2.89 3.76 -0.40
N ALA A 26 1.94 3.07 -1.03
CA ALA A 26 1.75 1.63 -0.87
C ALA A 26 2.83 0.78 -1.58
N LEU A 27 3.26 1.17 -2.77
CA LEU A 27 4.29 0.45 -3.53
C LEU A 27 5.66 1.09 -3.40
N GLY A 28 5.75 2.41 -3.53
CA GLY A 28 7.00 3.13 -3.50
C GLY A 28 7.67 3.04 -2.13
N LEU A 29 7.08 3.66 -1.13
CA LEU A 29 7.69 3.73 0.20
C LEU A 29 7.68 2.38 0.92
N ALA A 30 6.56 1.67 0.91
CA ALA A 30 6.46 0.41 1.66
C ALA A 30 7.31 -0.72 1.05
N ARG A 31 7.49 -0.76 -0.25
CA ARG A 31 8.25 -1.81 -0.92
C ARG A 31 9.69 -1.40 -1.23
N PHE A 32 9.88 -0.28 -1.92
CA PHE A 32 11.21 0.16 -2.35
C PHE A 32 11.99 0.88 -1.25
N GLY A 33 11.31 1.59 -0.35
CA GLY A 33 11.97 2.21 0.81
C GLY A 33 12.71 1.19 1.67
N TYR A 34 12.18 -0.01 1.80
CA TYR A 34 12.86 -1.11 2.49
C TYR A 34 14.23 -1.45 1.87
N SER A 35 14.33 -1.50 0.55
CA SER A 35 15.59 -1.85 -0.13
C SER A 35 16.70 -0.82 0.14
N ILE A 36 16.33 0.43 0.38
CA ILE A 36 17.28 1.49 0.70
C ILE A 36 17.80 1.36 2.14
N VAL A 37 16.94 0.98 3.07
CA VAL A 37 17.26 0.85 4.48
C VAL A 37 17.87 -0.53 4.81
N LEU A 38 17.67 -1.52 3.95
CA LEU A 38 18.08 -2.90 4.17
C LEU A 38 19.57 -3.06 4.54
N PRO A 39 20.54 -2.41 3.88
CA PRO A 39 21.95 -2.57 4.24
C PRO A 39 22.24 -2.12 5.69
N ALA A 40 21.64 -1.01 6.12
CA ALA A 40 21.77 -0.54 7.49
C ALA A 40 21.12 -1.51 8.49
N MET A 41 19.95 -2.02 8.18
CA MET A 41 19.25 -3.01 9.03
C MET A 41 20.04 -4.32 9.15
N GLN A 42 20.68 -4.77 8.08
CA GLN A 42 21.53 -5.98 8.11
C GLN A 42 22.70 -5.82 9.08
N VAL A 43 23.34 -4.66 9.10
CA VAL A 43 24.43 -4.36 10.02
C VAL A 43 23.94 -4.27 11.47
N ASP A 44 22.86 -3.52 11.70
CA ASP A 44 22.35 -3.27 13.05
C ASP A 44 21.75 -4.52 13.70
N LEU A 45 21.09 -5.38 12.95
CA LEU A 45 20.45 -6.58 13.44
C LEU A 45 21.27 -7.87 13.21
N GLY A 46 22.44 -7.76 12.58
CA GLY A 46 23.30 -8.90 12.28
C GLY A 46 22.66 -9.92 11.34
N MET A 47 21.83 -9.45 10.40
CA MET A 47 21.10 -10.31 9.47
C MET A 47 21.94 -10.68 8.25
N ASP A 48 21.80 -11.93 7.82
CA ASP A 48 22.34 -12.39 6.55
C ASP A 48 21.38 -12.08 5.38
N ASN A 49 21.84 -12.37 4.15
CA ASN A 49 21.06 -12.14 2.94
C ASN A 49 19.81 -13.03 2.87
N THR A 50 19.86 -14.22 3.46
CA THR A 50 18.71 -15.14 3.51
C THR A 50 17.61 -14.58 4.40
N GLN A 51 17.97 -14.06 5.56
CA GLN A 51 17.04 -13.41 6.48
C GLN A 51 16.42 -12.16 5.86
N ALA A 52 17.22 -11.33 5.17
CA ALA A 52 16.71 -10.20 4.41
C ALA A 52 15.69 -10.61 3.34
N GLY A 53 15.95 -11.71 2.62
CA GLY A 53 15.02 -12.30 1.66
C GLY A 53 13.72 -12.79 2.31
N VAL A 54 13.78 -13.39 3.49
CA VAL A 54 12.60 -13.81 4.25
C VAL A 54 11.72 -12.62 4.63
N LEU A 55 12.31 -11.51 5.04
CA LEU A 55 11.57 -10.28 5.35
C LEU A 55 10.87 -9.70 4.12
N ALA A 56 11.54 -9.68 2.98
CA ALA A 56 10.95 -9.26 1.73
C ALA A 56 9.79 -10.19 1.32
N THR A 57 9.96 -11.49 1.48
CA THR A 57 8.91 -12.50 1.21
C THR A 57 7.71 -12.33 2.13
N ALA A 58 7.91 -12.05 3.41
CA ALA A 58 6.84 -11.78 4.36
C ALA A 58 5.96 -10.60 3.92
N HIS A 59 6.57 -9.54 3.42
CA HIS A 59 5.83 -8.41 2.85
C HIS A 59 5.01 -8.81 1.61
N VAL A 60 5.61 -9.55 0.68
CA VAL A 60 4.93 -10.00 -0.55
C VAL A 60 3.77 -10.95 -0.23
N VAL A 61 3.94 -11.88 0.68
CA VAL A 61 2.88 -12.79 1.12
C VAL A 61 1.72 -12.02 1.74
N GLY A 62 2.01 -11.09 2.65
CA GLY A 62 0.99 -10.21 3.23
C GLY A 62 0.25 -9.41 2.17
N TYR A 63 0.98 -8.86 1.20
CA TYR A 63 0.42 -8.13 0.06
C TYR A 63 -0.52 -8.99 -0.79
N LEU A 64 -0.11 -10.21 -1.15
CA LEU A 64 -0.91 -11.11 -1.97
C LEU A 64 -2.21 -11.51 -1.28
N ILE A 65 -2.15 -11.91 -0.02
CA ILE A 65 -3.35 -12.27 0.76
C ILE A 65 -4.30 -11.09 0.85
N ALA A 66 -3.79 -9.92 1.21
CA ALA A 66 -4.60 -8.73 1.37
C ALA A 66 -5.11 -8.16 0.05
N SER A 67 -4.43 -8.37 -1.06
CA SER A 67 -4.91 -7.94 -2.37
C SER A 67 -6.16 -8.70 -2.80
N LEU A 68 -6.22 -10.00 -2.50
CA LEU A 68 -7.41 -10.82 -2.75
C LEU A 68 -8.59 -10.38 -1.88
N LEU A 69 -8.33 -10.15 -0.59
CA LEU A 69 -9.36 -9.72 0.37
C LEU A 69 -9.75 -8.25 0.19
N GLY A 70 -8.82 -7.41 -0.23
CA GLY A 70 -9.02 -5.97 -0.41
C GLY A 70 -10.11 -5.63 -1.42
N GLY A 71 -10.19 -6.39 -2.51
CA GLY A 71 -11.25 -6.25 -3.50
C GLY A 71 -12.64 -6.58 -2.92
N VAL A 72 -12.74 -7.68 -2.17
CA VAL A 72 -13.99 -8.11 -1.50
C VAL A 72 -14.40 -7.11 -0.41
N LEU A 73 -13.45 -6.65 0.39
CA LEU A 73 -13.70 -5.67 1.44
C LEU A 73 -14.12 -4.32 0.87
N ALA A 74 -13.51 -3.90 -0.24
CA ALA A 74 -13.88 -2.66 -0.93
C ALA A 74 -15.30 -2.70 -1.50
N ALA A 75 -15.71 -3.85 -2.03
CA ALA A 75 -17.08 -4.05 -2.50
C ALA A 75 -18.10 -4.01 -1.35
N ARG A 76 -17.74 -4.50 -0.15
CA ARG A 76 -18.64 -4.59 1.00
C ARG A 76 -18.68 -3.29 1.84
N TYR A 77 -17.56 -2.69 2.10
CA TYR A 77 -17.41 -1.55 3.02
C TYR A 77 -17.14 -0.22 2.33
N GLY A 78 -16.93 -0.23 1.04
CA GLY A 78 -16.58 0.92 0.22
C GLY A 78 -15.06 1.11 0.05
N PRO A 79 -14.61 1.49 -1.15
CA PRO A 79 -13.18 1.56 -1.46
C PRO A 79 -12.43 2.61 -0.63
N ARG A 80 -13.05 3.75 -0.33
CA ARG A 80 -12.42 4.83 0.44
C ARG A 80 -11.99 4.40 1.83
N ARG A 81 -12.84 3.64 2.53
CA ARG A 81 -12.54 3.16 3.90
C ARG A 81 -11.43 2.12 3.87
N VAL A 82 -11.49 1.20 2.93
CA VAL A 82 -10.49 0.12 2.79
C VAL A 82 -9.13 0.69 2.41
N ILE A 83 -9.07 1.66 1.50
CA ILE A 83 -7.83 2.36 1.13
C ILE A 83 -7.23 3.10 2.33
N ALA A 84 -8.04 3.87 3.06
CA ALA A 84 -7.58 4.63 4.22
C ALA A 84 -7.05 3.72 5.33
N LEU A 85 -7.75 2.62 5.63
CA LEU A 85 -7.31 1.61 6.60
C LEU A 85 -6.03 0.91 6.14
N GLY A 86 -5.94 0.56 4.86
CA GLY A 86 -4.76 -0.07 4.28
C GLY A 86 -3.53 0.83 4.35
N LEU A 87 -3.64 2.09 3.98
CA LEU A 87 -2.55 3.06 4.08
C LEU A 87 -2.15 3.34 5.54
N GLY A 88 -3.12 3.48 6.43
CA GLY A 88 -2.87 3.66 7.85
C GLY A 88 -2.11 2.47 8.44
N LEU A 89 -2.54 1.26 8.12
CA LEU A 89 -1.87 0.02 8.55
C LEU A 89 -0.45 -0.09 7.97
N ALA A 90 -0.26 0.21 6.69
CA ALA A 90 1.04 0.17 6.05
C ALA A 90 2.02 1.18 6.69
N GLY A 91 1.58 2.43 6.86
CA GLY A 91 2.39 3.48 7.48
C GLY A 91 2.75 3.19 8.93
N PHE A 92 1.78 2.76 9.73
CA PHE A 92 1.99 2.37 11.12
C PHE A 92 2.94 1.18 11.24
N SER A 93 2.76 0.16 10.43
CA SER A 93 3.64 -1.01 10.41
C SER A 93 5.07 -0.67 9.97
N MET A 94 5.24 0.28 9.06
CA MET A 94 6.57 0.74 8.67
C MET A 94 7.29 1.49 9.79
N ILE A 95 6.59 2.33 10.54
CA ILE A 95 7.16 3.01 11.72
C ILE A 95 7.60 1.96 12.75
N LEU A 96 6.77 0.98 13.04
CA LEU A 96 7.10 -0.10 13.99
C LEU A 96 8.20 -1.03 13.47
N THR A 97 8.32 -1.22 12.16
CA THR A 97 9.46 -1.92 11.55
C THR A 97 10.78 -1.22 11.90
N GLY A 98 10.80 0.11 11.84
CA GLY A 98 11.99 0.91 12.20
C GLY A 98 12.32 0.90 13.69
N LEU A 99 11.34 0.63 14.55
CA LEU A 99 11.50 0.56 16.00
C LEU A 99 11.70 -0.88 16.53
N ALA A 100 11.61 -1.88 15.67
CA ALA A 100 11.72 -3.29 16.06
C ALA A 100 13.18 -3.68 16.31
N ASP A 101 13.44 -4.34 17.44
CA ASP A 101 14.77 -4.73 17.88
C ASP A 101 15.16 -6.18 17.55
N GLY A 102 14.38 -6.87 16.71
CA GLY A 102 14.63 -8.26 16.40
C GLY A 102 14.05 -8.71 15.06
N PHE A 103 14.68 -9.75 14.49
CA PHE A 103 14.27 -10.33 13.20
C PHE A 103 12.79 -10.72 13.15
N VAL A 104 12.28 -11.39 14.18
CA VAL A 104 10.87 -11.85 14.24
C VAL A 104 9.91 -10.66 14.29
N ALA A 105 10.22 -9.64 15.09
CA ALA A 105 9.42 -8.43 15.18
C ALA A 105 9.40 -7.67 13.85
N VAL A 106 10.55 -7.50 13.21
CA VAL A 106 10.66 -6.89 11.88
C VAL A 106 9.86 -7.68 10.86
N GLY A 107 9.95 -9.01 10.86
CA GLY A 107 9.20 -9.88 9.95
C GLY A 107 7.68 -9.74 10.10
N PHE A 108 7.20 -9.67 11.33
CA PHE A 108 5.78 -9.46 11.63
C PHE A 108 5.27 -8.11 11.10
N TRP A 109 5.98 -7.03 11.39
CA TRP A 109 5.60 -5.70 10.93
C TRP A 109 5.73 -5.54 9.41
N ARG A 110 6.72 -6.19 8.80
CA ARG A 110 6.85 -6.25 7.34
C ARG A 110 5.68 -6.97 6.68
N GLY A 111 5.23 -8.07 7.25
CA GLY A 111 4.02 -8.77 6.80
C GLY A 111 2.78 -7.89 6.89
N LEU A 112 2.59 -7.18 8.01
CA LEU A 112 1.48 -6.23 8.18
C LEU A 112 1.57 -5.03 7.24
N ALA A 113 2.76 -4.51 6.96
CA ALA A 113 2.96 -3.47 5.96
C ALA A 113 2.54 -3.96 4.55
N GLY A 114 2.84 -5.22 4.22
CA GLY A 114 2.37 -5.87 3.01
C GLY A 114 0.85 -5.96 2.95
N VAL A 115 0.21 -6.38 4.03
CA VAL A 115 -1.27 -6.42 4.15
C VAL A 115 -1.87 -5.04 3.92
N GLY A 116 -1.38 -4.01 4.58
CA GLY A 116 -1.84 -2.64 4.40
C GLY A 116 -1.69 -2.15 2.95
N SER A 117 -0.54 -2.43 2.35
CA SER A 117 -0.28 -2.06 0.94
C SER A 117 -1.21 -2.78 -0.04
N GLY A 118 -1.48 -4.07 0.17
CA GLY A 118 -2.41 -4.84 -0.66
C GLY A 118 -3.85 -4.34 -0.54
N MET A 119 -4.29 -4.05 0.67
CA MET A 119 -5.62 -3.49 0.94
C MET A 119 -5.82 -2.11 0.31
N ALA A 120 -4.77 -1.28 0.26
CA ALA A 120 -4.86 0.06 -0.31
C ALA A 120 -4.82 0.04 -1.84
N ASN A 121 -3.94 -0.77 -2.41
CA ASN A 121 -3.55 -0.67 -3.83
C ASN A 121 -4.63 -1.22 -4.78
N ILE A 122 -5.19 -2.38 -4.50
CA ILE A 122 -6.18 -3.02 -5.38
C ILE A 122 -7.46 -2.19 -5.54
N PRO A 123 -8.10 -1.68 -4.45
CA PRO A 123 -9.28 -0.83 -4.60
C PRO A 123 -9.03 0.48 -5.35
N VAL A 124 -7.81 1.02 -5.30
CA VAL A 124 -7.44 2.24 -6.04
C VAL A 124 -7.59 2.03 -7.54
N TYR A 125 -7.07 0.92 -8.06
CA TYR A 125 -7.22 0.60 -9.49
C TYR A 125 -8.69 0.42 -9.89
N GLY A 126 -9.50 -0.19 -9.01
CA GLY A 126 -10.93 -0.32 -9.20
C GLY A 126 -11.65 1.03 -9.28
N VAL A 127 -11.33 1.97 -8.40
CA VAL A 127 -11.91 3.32 -8.40
C VAL A 127 -11.52 4.09 -9.66
N VAL A 128 -10.26 4.03 -10.06
CA VAL A 128 -9.78 4.72 -11.27
C VAL A 128 -10.48 4.14 -12.51
N SER A 129 -10.52 2.82 -12.66
CA SER A 129 -11.15 2.18 -13.81
C SER A 129 -12.65 2.46 -13.89
N ALA A 130 -13.37 2.41 -12.77
CA ALA A 130 -14.80 2.71 -12.72
C ALA A 130 -15.10 4.18 -13.09
N TRP A 131 -14.25 5.11 -12.67
CA TRP A 131 -14.41 6.52 -13.01
C TRP A 131 -14.24 6.79 -14.50
N PHE A 132 -13.24 6.18 -15.13
CA PHE A 132 -12.97 6.38 -16.56
C PHE A 132 -13.91 5.58 -17.47
N SER A 133 -14.44 4.43 -17.02
CA SER A 133 -15.39 3.64 -17.80
C SER A 133 -16.80 4.23 -17.81
N SER A 134 -17.21 4.94 -16.75
CA SER A 134 -18.56 5.54 -16.69
C SER A 134 -18.72 6.79 -17.55
N LYS A 135 -17.66 7.23 -18.23
CA LYS A 135 -17.62 8.44 -19.08
C LYS A 135 -17.44 8.15 -20.57
N ARG A 136 -17.51 6.90 -20.97
CA ARG A 136 -17.69 6.50 -22.37
C ARG A 136 -19.18 6.32 -22.63
#